data_01b041dc4d3b5cb9748babb32a782556
#
_entry.id   01b041dc4d3b5cb9748babb32a782556
#
_cell.length_a   1.000
_cell.length_b   1.000
_cell.length_c   1.000
_cell.angle_alpha   90.00
_cell.angle_beta   90.00
_cell.angle_gamma   90.00
#
_symmetry.space_group_name_H-M   'P 1'
#
loop_
_entity.id
_entity.type
_entity.pdbx_description
1 polymer ?
#
loop_
_entity_poly.entity_id
_entity_poly.type
_entity_poly.pdbx_seq_one_letter_code
_entity_poly.pdbx_strand_id
1 'polypeptide(L)'
;MKLQTWRMERPWSKNKETGSVTEGSIVRAELPMPEAAPGEINIQIAGCGVCHTDLGFYFDGVPTVNKPPLTLGHEISGTVVGGEAAWLGREVIVPAVLPCRTCWICKTGRGNRCLAQKMPGSSLGSYGGFSSHIVVPALDVCPVPKDRRIELAKLAVVADAVTTPYQAAMRAELRPGDNVVVVGAAGGVGLYMTQIAKALGAACVV
;
A
#
# COMPACT_ATOMS: atom_id res chain seq x y z
N MET A 1 -23.63 -8.33 1.01
CA MET A 1 -23.07 -7.28 0.14
C MET A 1 -21.96 -7.92 -0.68
N LYS A 2 -21.73 -7.50 -1.93
CA LYS A 2 -20.67 -8.04 -2.79
C LYS A 2 -19.55 -7.01 -2.95
N LEU A 3 -18.33 -7.48 -2.93
CA LEU A 3 -17.09 -6.74 -3.20
C LEU A 3 -16.88 -6.70 -4.71
N GLN A 4 -16.74 -5.52 -5.30
CA GLN A 4 -16.29 -5.35 -6.68
C GLN A 4 -14.77 -5.28 -6.69
N THR A 5 -14.11 -5.99 -7.60
CA THR A 5 -12.64 -6.04 -7.64
C THR A 5 -12.10 -6.22 -9.06
N TRP A 6 -10.87 -5.71 -9.28
CA TRP A 6 -10.03 -6.08 -10.40
C TRP A 6 -9.04 -7.14 -9.92
N ARG A 7 -9.26 -8.39 -10.34
CA ARG A 7 -8.52 -9.56 -9.87
C ARG A 7 -7.54 -10.05 -10.90
N MET A 8 -6.28 -10.16 -10.52
CA MET A 8 -5.26 -10.83 -11.31
C MET A 8 -5.50 -12.35 -11.24
N GLU A 9 -5.90 -12.94 -12.35
CA GLU A 9 -6.08 -14.39 -12.48
C GLU A 9 -4.72 -15.09 -12.70
N ARG A 10 -3.84 -14.44 -13.46
CA ARG A 10 -2.46 -14.85 -13.69
C ARG A 10 -1.59 -13.64 -14.09
N PRO A 11 -0.31 -13.62 -13.71
CA PRO A 11 0.64 -12.63 -14.21
C PRO A 11 1.12 -13.00 -15.63
N TRP A 12 1.77 -12.06 -16.30
CA TRP A 12 2.59 -12.32 -17.46
C TRP A 12 3.74 -13.24 -17.06
N SER A 13 4.09 -14.18 -17.92
CA SER A 13 5.24 -15.06 -17.71
C SER A 13 5.94 -15.37 -19.01
N LYS A 14 7.27 -15.50 -18.94
CA LYS A 14 8.10 -15.93 -20.06
C LYS A 14 8.82 -17.21 -19.67
N ASN A 15 8.62 -18.27 -20.45
CA ASN A 15 9.36 -19.50 -20.28
C ASN A 15 10.83 -19.25 -20.68
N LYS A 16 11.76 -19.51 -19.76
CA LYS A 16 13.20 -19.23 -19.97
C LYS A 16 13.85 -20.17 -21.00
N GLU A 17 13.31 -21.37 -21.17
CA GLU A 17 13.88 -22.40 -22.09
C GLU A 17 13.34 -22.22 -23.51
N THR A 18 12.03 -22.04 -23.65
CA THR A 18 11.37 -21.97 -24.97
C THR A 18 11.21 -20.54 -25.48
N GLY A 19 11.34 -19.53 -24.60
CA GLY A 19 11.07 -18.13 -24.92
C GLY A 19 9.57 -17.81 -25.09
N SER A 20 8.67 -18.80 -24.94
CA SER A 20 7.24 -18.59 -25.10
C SER A 20 6.71 -17.65 -24.00
N VAL A 21 5.78 -16.77 -24.38
CA VAL A 21 5.15 -15.79 -23.50
C VAL A 21 3.71 -16.23 -23.23
N THR A 22 3.33 -16.24 -21.96
CA THR A 22 1.93 -16.39 -21.54
C THR A 22 1.44 -15.04 -21.06
N GLU A 23 0.39 -14.54 -21.69
CA GLU A 23 -0.19 -13.24 -21.33
C GLU A 23 -0.85 -13.27 -19.96
N GLY A 24 -0.68 -12.20 -19.21
CA GLY A 24 -1.37 -11.98 -17.95
C GLY A 24 -2.87 -11.75 -18.16
N SER A 25 -3.63 -11.92 -17.08
CA SER A 25 -5.07 -11.67 -17.09
C SER A 25 -5.50 -11.00 -15.81
N ILE A 26 -6.10 -9.81 -15.94
CA ILE A 26 -6.83 -9.11 -14.87
C ILE A 26 -8.29 -9.00 -15.31
N VAL A 27 -9.19 -9.44 -14.45
CA VAL A 27 -10.62 -9.45 -14.72
C VAL A 27 -11.40 -8.69 -13.67
N ARG A 28 -12.50 -8.08 -14.07
CA ARG A 28 -13.47 -7.54 -13.11
C ARG A 28 -14.26 -8.71 -12.53
N ALA A 29 -14.32 -8.80 -11.21
CA ALA A 29 -14.99 -9.87 -10.49
C ALA A 29 -15.84 -9.33 -9.33
N GLU A 30 -16.83 -10.12 -8.94
CA GLU A 30 -17.58 -9.92 -7.72
C GLU A 30 -17.23 -11.04 -6.73
N LEU A 31 -16.84 -10.67 -5.54
CA LEU A 31 -16.51 -11.61 -4.47
C LEU A 31 -17.44 -11.40 -3.28
N PRO A 32 -17.61 -12.39 -2.40
CA PRO A 32 -18.25 -12.18 -1.11
C PRO A 32 -17.50 -11.08 -0.34
N MET A 33 -18.23 -10.16 0.30
CA MET A 33 -17.64 -9.19 1.21
C MET A 33 -17.05 -9.93 2.41
N PRO A 34 -15.76 -9.73 2.71
CA PRO A 34 -15.19 -10.31 3.94
C PRO A 34 -15.85 -9.68 5.17
N GLU A 35 -16.14 -10.50 6.16
CA GLU A 35 -16.62 -10.04 7.46
C GLU A 35 -15.43 -9.57 8.30
N ALA A 36 -15.59 -8.43 8.97
CA ALA A 36 -14.59 -7.92 9.89
C ALA A 36 -14.64 -8.73 11.19
N ALA A 37 -13.52 -9.33 11.57
CA ALA A 37 -13.36 -9.98 12.87
C ALA A 37 -13.24 -8.91 14.00
N PRO A 38 -13.36 -9.31 15.28
CA PRO A 38 -13.08 -8.40 16.38
C PRO A 38 -11.71 -7.75 16.24
N GLY A 39 -11.64 -6.41 16.36
CA GLY A 39 -10.43 -5.63 16.15
C GLY A 39 -10.15 -5.24 14.70
N GLU A 40 -11.01 -5.64 13.76
CA GLU A 40 -10.92 -5.28 12.35
C GLU A 40 -12.00 -4.27 11.93
N ILE A 41 -11.73 -3.57 10.85
CA ILE A 41 -12.64 -2.62 10.22
C ILE A 41 -12.78 -2.92 8.74
N ASN A 42 -13.98 -2.68 8.21
CA ASN A 42 -14.26 -2.70 6.79
C ASN A 42 -14.20 -1.27 6.25
N ILE A 43 -13.41 -1.06 5.21
CA ILE A 43 -13.15 0.23 4.61
C ILE A 43 -13.71 0.23 3.18
N GLN A 44 -14.60 1.17 2.89
CA GLN A 44 -14.95 1.53 1.53
C GLN A 44 -13.81 2.33 0.92
N ILE A 45 -13.18 1.80 -0.11
CA ILE A 45 -12.00 2.40 -0.73
C ILE A 45 -12.41 3.62 -1.54
N ALA A 46 -11.78 4.76 -1.25
CA ALA A 46 -11.93 5.99 -2.01
C ALA A 46 -10.90 6.08 -3.15
N GLY A 47 -9.70 5.55 -2.92
CA GLY A 47 -8.64 5.50 -3.92
C GLY A 47 -7.58 4.46 -3.59
N CYS A 48 -6.94 3.96 -4.65
CA CYS A 48 -5.76 3.12 -4.55
C CYS A 48 -4.73 3.56 -5.58
N GLY A 49 -3.50 3.82 -5.13
CA GLY A 49 -2.37 4.09 -6.01
C GLY A 49 -1.94 2.84 -6.78
N VAL A 50 -1.42 3.04 -7.99
CA VAL A 50 -0.76 2.00 -8.78
C VAL A 50 0.74 2.17 -8.61
N CYS A 51 1.36 1.23 -7.93
CA CYS A 51 2.79 1.20 -7.67
C CYS A 51 3.54 0.35 -8.71
N HIS A 52 4.83 0.63 -8.89
CA HIS A 52 5.69 -0.24 -9.72
C HIS A 52 5.76 -1.68 -9.17
N THR A 53 5.54 -1.86 -7.87
CA THR A 53 5.40 -3.18 -7.25
C THR A 53 4.25 -3.99 -7.86
N ASP A 54 3.09 -3.35 -8.12
CA ASP A 54 1.95 -4.02 -8.77
C ASP A 54 2.29 -4.39 -10.22
N LEU A 55 3.02 -3.52 -10.92
CA LEU A 55 3.51 -3.79 -12.27
C LEU A 55 4.51 -4.95 -12.28
N GLY A 56 5.43 -4.98 -11.31
CA GLY A 56 6.38 -6.08 -11.12
C GLY A 56 5.69 -7.43 -10.89
N PHE A 57 4.63 -7.45 -10.06
CA PHE A 57 3.82 -8.66 -9.84
C PHE A 57 3.08 -9.10 -11.10
N TYR A 58 2.62 -8.15 -11.91
CA TYR A 58 1.82 -8.48 -13.08
C TYR A 58 2.66 -8.74 -14.33
N PHE A 59 3.69 -7.92 -14.63
CA PHE A 59 4.44 -7.95 -15.88
C PHE A 59 5.81 -8.62 -15.78
N ASP A 60 6.51 -8.45 -14.63
CA ASP A 60 7.94 -8.78 -14.55
C ASP A 60 8.22 -10.14 -13.90
N GLY A 61 7.17 -10.89 -13.58
CA GLY A 61 7.30 -12.22 -12.98
C GLY A 61 7.77 -12.21 -11.53
N VAL A 62 7.70 -11.06 -10.84
CA VAL A 62 7.93 -11.00 -9.40
C VAL A 62 6.81 -11.77 -8.69
N PRO A 63 7.12 -12.79 -7.86
CA PRO A 63 6.07 -13.57 -7.23
C PRO A 63 5.38 -12.81 -6.10
N THR A 64 4.06 -12.87 -6.05
CA THR A 64 3.30 -12.52 -4.86
C THR A 64 3.44 -13.60 -3.79
N VAL A 65 3.32 -13.25 -2.50
CA VAL A 65 3.38 -14.24 -1.42
C VAL A 65 2.24 -15.23 -1.52
N ASN A 66 1.02 -14.74 -1.67
CA ASN A 66 -0.12 -15.60 -2.01
C ASN A 66 -0.20 -15.74 -3.53
N LYS A 67 -0.47 -16.95 -4.00
CA LYS A 67 -0.59 -17.20 -5.45
C LYS A 67 -1.88 -16.59 -6.01
N PRO A 68 -1.89 -16.14 -7.27
CA PRO A 68 -3.12 -15.81 -7.98
C PRO A 68 -4.12 -16.99 -7.99
N PRO A 69 -5.42 -16.71 -8.02
CA PRO A 69 -6.03 -15.41 -8.26
C PRO A 69 -6.07 -14.52 -7.02
N LEU A 70 -5.68 -13.26 -7.15
CA LEU A 70 -5.72 -12.26 -6.08
C LEU A 70 -5.91 -10.83 -6.63
N THR A 71 -6.38 -9.93 -5.77
CA THR A 71 -6.51 -8.50 -6.06
C THR A 71 -5.22 -7.79 -5.66
N LEU A 72 -4.60 -7.03 -6.58
CA LEU A 72 -3.42 -6.21 -6.31
C LEU A 72 -3.80 -4.88 -5.64
N GLY A 73 -2.80 -4.02 -5.39
CA GLY A 73 -2.95 -2.69 -4.82
C GLY A 73 -2.72 -2.66 -3.30
N HIS A 74 -1.85 -1.76 -2.87
CA HIS A 74 -1.42 -1.62 -1.46
C HIS A 74 -1.32 -0.16 -0.99
N GLU A 75 -1.61 0.80 -1.85
CA GLU A 75 -1.66 2.23 -1.51
C GLU A 75 -3.13 2.65 -1.40
N ILE A 76 -3.71 2.60 -0.20
CA ILE A 76 -5.16 2.65 -0.01
C ILE A 76 -5.55 3.80 0.91
N SER A 77 -6.59 4.53 0.51
CA SER A 77 -7.36 5.43 1.37
C SER A 77 -8.84 5.16 1.25
N GLY A 78 -9.60 5.40 2.30
CA GLY A 78 -11.04 5.14 2.29
C GLY A 78 -11.76 5.56 3.55
N THR A 79 -13.04 5.22 3.61
CA THR A 79 -13.92 5.51 4.74
C THR A 79 -14.34 4.21 5.43
N VAL A 80 -14.27 4.16 6.74
CA VAL A 80 -14.68 3.00 7.53
C VAL A 80 -16.21 2.88 7.50
N VAL A 81 -16.70 1.74 7.02
CA VAL A 81 -18.13 1.46 6.86
C VAL A 81 -18.64 0.27 7.70
N GLY A 82 -17.74 -0.42 8.41
CA GLY A 82 -18.11 -1.56 9.27
C GLY A 82 -16.98 -1.98 10.20
N GLY A 83 -17.25 -2.96 11.06
CA GLY A 83 -16.32 -3.46 12.08
C GLY A 83 -16.39 -2.66 13.38
N GLU A 84 -15.24 -2.32 13.97
CA GLU A 84 -15.14 -1.61 15.25
C GLU A 84 -15.91 -0.28 15.26
N ALA A 85 -16.91 -0.18 16.13
CA ALA A 85 -17.86 0.95 16.17
C ALA A 85 -17.18 2.33 16.35
N ALA A 86 -16.09 2.39 17.10
CA ALA A 86 -15.34 3.63 17.34
C ALA A 86 -14.69 4.21 16.07
N TRP A 87 -14.62 3.44 15.01
CA TRP A 87 -14.01 3.83 13.73
C TRP A 87 -15.03 4.18 12.64
N LEU A 88 -16.30 3.88 12.83
CA LEU A 88 -17.34 4.12 11.81
C LEU A 88 -17.36 5.58 11.33
N GLY A 89 -17.40 5.76 10.02
CA GLY A 89 -17.41 7.06 9.35
C GLY A 89 -16.07 7.79 9.34
N ARG A 90 -15.01 7.24 9.95
CA ARG A 90 -13.68 7.85 9.88
C ARG A 90 -13.05 7.61 8.52
N GLU A 91 -12.37 8.62 8.02
CA GLU A 91 -11.51 8.52 6.84
C GLU A 91 -10.11 8.11 7.26
N VAL A 92 -9.56 7.15 6.53
CA VAL A 92 -8.29 6.49 6.92
C VAL A 92 -7.40 6.23 5.72
N ILE A 93 -6.10 6.12 5.99
CA ILE A 93 -5.09 5.54 5.10
C ILE A 93 -4.73 4.17 5.65
N VAL A 94 -4.67 3.16 4.79
CA VAL A 94 -4.22 1.81 5.12
C VAL A 94 -2.75 1.69 4.75
N PRO A 95 -1.84 1.45 5.71
CA PRO A 95 -0.43 1.26 5.41
C PRO A 95 -0.21 0.06 4.49
N ALA A 96 0.77 0.15 3.60
CA ALA A 96 1.18 -0.96 2.75
C ALA A 96 1.68 -2.17 3.56
N VAL A 97 2.15 -1.95 4.78
CA VAL A 97 2.65 -2.99 5.70
C VAL A 97 1.77 -3.05 6.94
N LEU A 98 1.16 -4.21 7.16
CA LEU A 98 0.36 -4.52 8.34
C LEU A 98 1.18 -5.49 9.24
N PRO A 99 1.74 -5.02 10.37
CA PRO A 99 2.60 -5.81 11.22
C PRO A 99 1.81 -6.85 12.05
N CYS A 100 2.43 -7.95 12.45
CA CYS A 100 1.78 -8.95 13.32
C CYS A 100 1.57 -8.47 14.76
N ARG A 101 2.21 -7.39 15.19
CA ARG A 101 2.19 -6.76 16.53
C ARG A 101 2.61 -7.65 17.70
N THR A 102 2.87 -8.93 17.48
CA THR A 102 3.19 -9.91 18.54
C THR A 102 4.66 -10.31 18.60
N CYS A 103 5.40 -10.24 17.47
CA CYS A 103 6.81 -10.61 17.45
C CYS A 103 7.69 -9.59 18.18
N TRP A 104 8.90 -9.98 18.52
CA TRP A 104 9.84 -9.12 19.25
C TRP A 104 10.17 -7.82 18.50
N ILE A 105 10.24 -7.86 17.15
CA ILE A 105 10.49 -6.67 16.33
C ILE A 105 9.34 -5.65 16.49
N CYS A 106 8.08 -6.13 16.45
CA CYS A 106 6.92 -5.26 16.68
C CYS A 106 6.91 -4.67 18.08
N LYS A 107 7.25 -5.47 19.10
CA LYS A 107 7.31 -5.03 20.50
C LYS A 107 8.38 -3.96 20.75
N THR A 108 9.40 -3.85 19.90
CA THR A 108 10.43 -2.80 19.95
C THR A 108 10.07 -1.55 19.10
N GLY A 109 8.81 -1.41 18.65
CA GLY A 109 8.36 -0.27 17.85
C GLY A 109 8.78 -0.32 16.37
N ARG A 110 9.30 -1.46 15.89
CA ARG A 110 9.79 -1.64 14.52
C ARG A 110 8.84 -2.47 13.66
N GLY A 111 7.53 -2.23 13.76
CA GLY A 111 6.51 -2.97 13.02
C GLY A 111 6.71 -2.98 11.50
N ASN A 112 7.29 -1.92 10.94
CA ASN A 112 7.67 -1.84 9.52
C ASN A 112 8.74 -2.86 9.08
N ARG A 113 9.35 -3.59 10.03
CA ARG A 113 10.32 -4.67 9.79
C ARG A 113 9.82 -6.02 10.28
N CYS A 114 8.51 -6.14 10.51
CA CYS A 114 7.92 -7.38 10.97
C CYS A 114 8.15 -8.51 9.96
N LEU A 115 8.66 -9.66 10.43
CA LEU A 115 8.91 -10.81 9.56
C LEU A 115 7.62 -11.56 9.17
N ALA A 116 6.53 -11.35 9.92
CA ALA A 116 5.21 -11.91 9.65
C ALA A 116 4.21 -10.82 9.19
N GLN A 117 4.71 -9.78 8.55
CA GLN A 117 3.88 -8.70 8.02
C GLN A 117 2.93 -9.21 6.92
N LYS A 118 1.78 -8.55 6.83
CA LYS A 118 0.85 -8.72 5.72
C LYS A 118 0.87 -7.47 4.86
N MET A 119 0.69 -7.67 3.56
CA MET A 119 0.64 -6.58 2.58
C MET A 119 -0.62 -6.78 1.72
N PRO A 120 -1.54 -5.81 1.67
CA PRO A 120 -2.61 -5.82 0.68
C PRO A 120 -2.05 -6.06 -0.73
N GLY A 121 -2.74 -6.84 -1.53
CA GLY A 121 -2.27 -7.13 -2.89
C GLY A 121 -1.16 -8.18 -3.02
N SER A 122 -0.64 -8.73 -1.91
CA SER A 122 0.40 -9.78 -1.96
C SER A 122 0.20 -10.87 -0.92
N SER A 123 0.12 -10.54 0.38
CA SER A 123 0.07 -11.51 1.47
C SER A 123 -1.14 -11.37 2.40
N LEU A 124 -2.02 -10.38 2.18
CA LEU A 124 -3.27 -10.22 2.90
C LEU A 124 -4.39 -11.04 2.21
N GLY A 125 -4.34 -12.36 2.33
CA GLY A 125 -5.30 -13.23 1.65
C GLY A 125 -5.32 -13.01 0.14
N SER A 126 -6.52 -12.97 -0.45
CA SER A 126 -6.77 -12.65 -1.86
C SER A 126 -7.16 -11.18 -2.09
N TYR A 127 -7.06 -10.34 -1.06
CA TYR A 127 -7.58 -8.97 -1.06
C TYR A 127 -6.47 -7.93 -1.25
N GLY A 128 -6.83 -6.85 -1.94
CA GLY A 128 -5.97 -5.71 -2.18
C GLY A 128 -6.77 -4.46 -2.52
N GLY A 129 -6.08 -3.37 -2.79
CA GLY A 129 -6.67 -2.04 -2.98
C GLY A 129 -7.42 -1.84 -4.29
N PHE A 130 -7.20 -2.68 -5.30
CA PHE A 130 -7.95 -2.58 -6.57
C PHE A 130 -9.35 -3.20 -6.44
N SER A 131 -10.03 -2.86 -5.36
CA SER A 131 -11.38 -3.31 -5.02
C SER A 131 -12.21 -2.18 -4.40
N SER A 132 -13.51 -2.42 -4.26
CA SER A 132 -14.42 -1.44 -3.65
C SER A 132 -14.27 -1.36 -2.12
N HIS A 133 -13.83 -2.45 -1.47
CA HIS A 133 -13.69 -2.53 -0.02
C HIS A 133 -12.51 -3.41 0.37
N ILE A 134 -12.03 -3.20 1.60
CA ILE A 134 -11.00 -4.04 2.22
C ILE A 134 -11.25 -4.15 3.72
N VAL A 135 -10.91 -5.30 4.30
CA VAL A 135 -10.92 -5.52 5.77
C VAL A 135 -9.49 -5.58 6.26
N VAL A 136 -9.19 -4.79 7.29
CA VAL A 136 -7.86 -4.67 7.89
C VAL A 136 -7.97 -4.45 9.41
N PRO A 137 -6.89 -4.74 10.18
CA PRO A 137 -6.86 -4.43 11.62
C PRO A 137 -7.03 -2.92 11.87
N ALA A 138 -7.94 -2.55 12.76
CA ALA A 138 -8.23 -1.16 13.11
C ALA A 138 -7.02 -0.41 13.70
N LEU A 139 -6.14 -1.13 14.41
CA LEU A 139 -4.95 -0.56 15.03
C LEU A 139 -3.85 -0.16 14.03
N ASP A 140 -3.95 -0.61 12.78
CA ASP A 140 -2.91 -0.37 11.77
C ASP A 140 -3.20 0.86 10.91
N VAL A 141 -4.45 1.29 10.81
CA VAL A 141 -4.83 2.40 9.95
C VAL A 141 -4.49 3.77 10.56
N CYS A 142 -4.19 4.74 9.68
CA CYS A 142 -3.90 6.11 10.05
C CYS A 142 -5.15 6.99 9.79
N PRO A 143 -5.75 7.61 10.83
CA PRO A 143 -6.85 8.55 10.63
C PRO A 143 -6.41 9.78 9.82
N VAL A 144 -7.24 10.18 8.87
CA VAL A 144 -7.01 11.40 8.07
C VAL A 144 -7.52 12.63 8.84
N PRO A 145 -6.75 13.75 8.91
CA PRO A 145 -7.21 14.99 9.49
C PRO A 145 -8.46 15.53 8.78
N LYS A 146 -9.43 16.06 9.56
CA LYS A 146 -10.70 16.57 9.03
C LYS A 146 -10.55 17.86 8.21
N ASP A 147 -9.53 18.65 8.52
CA ASP A 147 -9.24 19.96 7.92
C ASP A 147 -8.35 19.87 6.67
N ARG A 148 -8.15 18.68 6.13
CA ARG A 148 -7.35 18.45 4.93
C ARG A 148 -7.89 19.21 3.73
N ARG A 149 -6.96 19.68 2.87
CA ARG A 149 -7.28 20.33 1.58
C ARG A 149 -7.22 19.39 0.39
N ILE A 150 -6.77 18.14 0.60
CA ILE A 150 -6.57 17.13 -0.45
C ILE A 150 -7.73 16.12 -0.41
N GLU A 151 -8.24 15.76 -1.55
CA GLU A 151 -9.28 14.71 -1.68
C GLU A 151 -8.80 13.39 -1.10
N LEU A 152 -9.71 12.66 -0.44
CA LEU A 152 -9.39 11.38 0.21
C LEU A 152 -8.74 10.39 -0.75
N ALA A 153 -9.25 10.26 -1.96
CA ALA A 153 -8.71 9.34 -2.96
C ALA A 153 -7.23 9.61 -3.29
N LYS A 154 -6.82 10.87 -3.33
CA LYS A 154 -5.44 11.26 -3.61
C LYS A 154 -4.48 10.99 -2.45
N LEU A 155 -4.99 10.81 -1.24
CA LEU A 155 -4.18 10.47 -0.07
C LEU A 155 -3.73 9.00 -0.05
N ALA A 156 -4.24 8.17 -0.95
CA ALA A 156 -3.86 6.77 -1.06
C ALA A 156 -2.32 6.59 -1.20
N VAL A 157 -1.66 7.44 -1.97
CA VAL A 157 -0.20 7.39 -2.19
C VAL A 157 0.63 7.63 -0.93
N VAL A 158 0.03 8.18 0.14
CA VAL A 158 0.71 8.36 1.42
C VAL A 158 1.06 7.02 2.06
N ALA A 159 0.28 5.98 1.76
CA ALA A 159 0.48 4.65 2.31
C ALA A 159 1.85 4.02 1.96
N ASP A 160 2.44 4.39 0.81
CA ASP A 160 3.75 3.90 0.36
C ASP A 160 4.58 4.98 -0.33
N ALA A 161 4.15 5.54 -1.46
CA ALA A 161 4.97 6.44 -2.29
C ALA A 161 5.50 7.68 -1.53
N VAL A 162 4.81 8.12 -0.47
CA VAL A 162 5.24 9.21 0.42
C VAL A 162 6.02 8.67 1.63
N THR A 163 5.52 7.61 2.28
CA THR A 163 6.16 7.08 3.49
C THR A 163 7.49 6.39 3.21
N THR A 164 7.67 5.78 2.05
CA THR A 164 8.93 5.15 1.63
C THR A 164 10.08 6.17 1.56
N PRO A 165 9.99 7.29 0.82
CA PRO A 165 11.06 8.28 0.80
C PRO A 165 11.20 9.03 2.12
N TYR A 166 10.12 9.25 2.89
CA TYR A 166 10.22 9.81 4.23
C TYR A 166 11.07 8.91 5.14
N GLN A 167 10.82 7.59 5.13
CA GLN A 167 11.64 6.64 5.88
C GLN A 167 13.10 6.63 5.42
N ALA A 168 13.35 6.79 4.11
CA ALA A 168 14.71 6.89 3.57
C ALA A 168 15.43 8.15 4.09
N ALA A 169 14.76 9.32 4.08
CA ALA A 169 15.29 10.57 4.62
C ALA A 169 15.63 10.46 6.11
N MET A 170 14.73 9.87 6.91
CA MET A 170 14.95 9.67 8.34
C MET A 170 16.11 8.71 8.62
N ARG A 171 16.31 7.69 7.79
CA ARG A 171 17.44 6.74 7.93
C ARG A 171 18.77 7.30 7.46
N ALA A 172 18.73 8.21 6.49
CA ALA A 172 19.90 8.98 6.07
C ALA A 172 20.25 10.07 7.08
N GLU A 173 19.45 10.24 8.14
CA GLU A 173 19.61 11.31 9.13
C GLU A 173 19.66 12.70 8.48
N LEU A 174 18.84 12.91 7.44
CA LEU A 174 18.78 14.17 6.71
C LEU A 174 18.52 15.35 7.64
N ARG A 175 19.36 16.38 7.55
CA ARG A 175 19.33 17.58 8.41
C ARG A 175 19.16 18.86 7.57
N PRO A 176 18.64 19.93 8.16
CA PRO A 176 18.67 21.24 7.53
C PRO A 176 20.09 21.65 7.12
N GLY A 177 20.24 22.15 5.89
CA GLY A 177 21.52 22.53 5.33
C GLY A 177 22.23 21.44 4.51
N ASP A 178 21.75 20.21 4.52
CA ASP A 178 22.35 19.13 3.71
C ASP A 178 22.13 19.35 2.21
N ASN A 179 23.10 18.86 1.41
CA ASN A 179 22.94 18.72 -0.03
C ASN A 179 22.47 17.31 -0.36
N VAL A 180 21.38 17.19 -1.10
CA VAL A 180 20.71 15.91 -1.39
C VAL A 180 20.69 15.65 -2.88
N VAL A 181 21.14 14.46 -3.27
CA VAL A 181 21.00 13.97 -4.66
C VAL A 181 19.92 12.90 -4.67
N VAL A 182 18.90 13.08 -5.53
CA VAL A 182 17.78 12.15 -5.69
C VAL A 182 17.86 11.49 -7.06
N VAL A 183 18.39 10.27 -7.10
CA VAL A 183 18.41 9.49 -8.35
C VAL A 183 16.99 9.01 -8.67
N GLY A 184 16.53 9.28 -9.89
CA GLY A 184 15.15 8.96 -10.30
C GLY A 184 14.11 9.94 -9.75
N ALA A 185 14.46 11.22 -9.58
CA ALA A 185 13.61 12.27 -9.02
C ALA A 185 12.25 12.45 -9.75
N ALA A 186 12.16 12.09 -11.02
CA ALA A 186 10.91 12.16 -11.81
C ALA A 186 9.97 10.97 -11.60
N GLY A 187 10.40 9.90 -10.93
CA GLY A 187 9.56 8.76 -10.57
C GLY A 187 8.67 9.04 -9.36
N GLY A 188 7.67 8.18 -9.10
CA GLY A 188 6.71 8.37 -8.01
C GLY A 188 7.38 8.60 -6.64
N VAL A 189 8.26 7.70 -6.22
CA VAL A 189 9.00 7.81 -4.94
C VAL A 189 9.98 9.00 -4.96
N GLY A 190 10.71 9.21 -6.09
CA GLY A 190 11.69 10.29 -6.22
C GLY A 190 11.06 11.67 -6.15
N LEU A 191 9.88 11.85 -6.76
CA LEU A 191 9.13 13.10 -6.70
C LEU A 191 8.78 13.49 -5.26
N TYR A 192 8.34 12.53 -4.45
CA TYR A 192 8.06 12.79 -3.03
C TYR A 192 9.35 12.95 -2.22
N MET A 193 10.43 12.21 -2.54
CA MET A 193 11.72 12.41 -1.87
C MET A 193 12.25 13.84 -2.05
N THR A 194 12.13 14.40 -3.26
CA THR A 194 12.53 15.77 -3.55
C THR A 194 11.75 16.78 -2.69
N GLN A 195 10.43 16.58 -2.54
CA GLN A 195 9.58 17.44 -1.70
C GLN A 195 9.90 17.27 -0.21
N ILE A 196 10.10 16.04 0.24
CA ILE A 196 10.44 15.72 1.63
C ILE A 196 11.80 16.31 2.00
N ALA A 197 12.84 16.16 1.16
CA ALA A 197 14.14 16.73 1.41
C ALA A 197 14.07 18.25 1.56
N LYS A 198 13.32 18.91 0.68
CA LYS A 198 13.08 20.36 0.77
C LYS A 198 12.35 20.74 2.05
N ALA A 199 11.30 19.99 2.42
CA ALA A 199 10.51 20.24 3.64
C ALA A 199 11.33 20.04 4.92
N LEU A 200 12.32 19.12 4.91
CA LEU A 200 13.27 18.88 5.99
C LEU A 200 14.41 19.89 6.02
N GLY A 201 14.44 20.87 5.10
CA GLY A 201 15.40 21.97 5.12
C GLY A 201 16.71 21.71 4.39
N ALA A 202 16.74 20.77 3.45
CA ALA A 202 17.91 20.59 2.58
C ALA A 202 18.28 21.90 1.87
N ALA A 203 19.58 22.23 1.86
CA ALA A 203 20.08 23.45 1.21
C ALA A 203 20.01 23.35 -0.33
N CYS A 204 20.24 22.16 -0.86
CA CYS A 204 20.15 21.85 -2.28
C CYS A 204 19.57 20.46 -2.48
N VAL A 205 18.69 20.31 -3.49
CA VAL A 205 18.16 19.01 -3.92
C VAL A 205 18.34 18.91 -5.43
N VAL A 206 19.06 17.89 -5.89
CA VAL A 206 19.39 17.64 -7.29
C VAL A 206 18.91 16.26 -7.72
#